data_f15d997501bfa5b9e63baa4db04d0ae1
#
_entry.id   f15d997501bfa5b9e63baa4db04d0ae1
#
_cell.length_a   1.000
_cell.length_b   1.000
_cell.length_c   1.000
_cell.angle_alpha   90.00
_cell.angle_beta   90.00
_cell.angle_gamma   90.00
#
_symmetry.space_group_name_H-M   'P 1'
#
loop_
_entity.id
_entity.type
_entity.pdbx_description
1 polymer ?
#
loop_
_entity_poly.entity_id
_entity_poly.type
_entity_poly.pdbx_seq_one_letter_code
_entity_poly.pdbx_strand_id
1 'polypeptide(L)'
;MGTVEKRSGAVNENLATGAIEIKPEELRILSESETPPFPIEENSKTKEEVRLKYRYLDLRRPDIQRNLIMRSKVAMLTREFMSKEGFLEIETPMLTKSTPEGARDYLVPSRVHPGSFYALPQSPQLFKQLLMCSGYDRYIQIVKCFRDEDLRADRQPEFTQIDMELAFVDVDLSLIHISEPTRRS
;
A
#
# COMPACT_ATOMS: atom_id res chain seq x y z
N MET A 1 7.79 -24.85 30.19
CA MET A 1 7.58 -24.01 31.40
C MET A 1 8.94 -23.60 31.93
N GLY A 2 9.03 -22.57 32.74
CA GLY A 2 10.28 -22.09 33.31
C GLY A 2 10.05 -20.90 34.24
N THR A 3 11.06 -20.55 35.00
CA THR A 3 11.04 -19.46 35.98
C THR A 3 11.76 -18.23 35.40
N VAL A 4 11.19 -17.03 35.60
CA VAL A 4 11.83 -15.77 35.25
C VAL A 4 12.75 -15.36 36.39
N GLU A 5 14.04 -15.18 36.10
CA GLU A 5 15.05 -14.82 37.06
C GLU A 5 15.79 -13.54 36.62
N LYS A 6 16.44 -12.87 37.55
CA LYS A 6 17.36 -11.79 37.20
C LYS A 6 18.55 -12.40 36.43
N ARG A 7 18.95 -11.75 35.37
CA ARG A 7 20.08 -12.21 34.55
C ARG A 7 21.34 -12.33 35.39
N SER A 8 21.98 -13.51 35.29
CA SER A 8 23.19 -13.81 36.04
C SER A 8 24.47 -13.11 35.49
N GLY A 9 24.43 -12.72 34.20
CA GLY A 9 25.49 -12.01 33.50
C GLY A 9 25.23 -10.54 33.28
N ALA A 10 25.98 -9.89 32.40
CA ALA A 10 25.80 -8.50 32.04
C ALA A 10 24.40 -8.26 31.42
N VAL A 11 23.78 -7.14 31.83
CA VAL A 11 22.49 -6.71 31.27
C VAL A 11 22.63 -6.47 29.74
N ASN A 12 21.73 -6.99 28.95
CA ASN A 12 21.69 -6.71 27.52
C ASN A 12 20.87 -5.44 27.27
N GLU A 13 21.54 -4.30 27.13
CA GLU A 13 20.90 -2.99 26.95
C GLU A 13 20.13 -2.86 25.62
N ASN A 14 20.36 -3.75 24.65
CA ASN A 14 19.65 -3.77 23.37
C ASN A 14 18.26 -4.41 23.46
N LEU A 15 17.90 -5.00 24.60
CA LEU A 15 16.60 -5.63 24.81
C LEU A 15 15.86 -4.95 25.96
N ALA A 16 14.59 -4.65 25.76
CA ALA A 16 13.73 -4.09 26.82
C ALA A 16 13.64 -5.00 28.05
N THR A 17 13.85 -6.31 27.87
CA THR A 17 13.86 -7.33 28.93
C THR A 17 15.26 -7.83 29.25
N GLY A 18 16.29 -7.09 28.87
CA GLY A 18 17.69 -7.54 28.97
C GLY A 18 18.23 -7.75 30.40
N ALA A 19 17.51 -7.27 31.44
CA ALA A 19 17.85 -7.48 32.85
C ALA A 19 17.36 -8.81 33.41
N ILE A 20 16.51 -9.54 32.69
CA ILE A 20 15.91 -10.80 33.10
C ILE A 20 16.26 -11.93 32.13
N GLU A 21 16.21 -13.16 32.61
CA GLU A 21 16.35 -14.37 31.77
C GLU A 21 15.31 -15.41 32.21
N ILE A 22 14.99 -16.32 31.30
CA ILE A 22 14.11 -17.43 31.61
C ILE A 22 14.97 -18.66 31.80
N LYS A 23 14.87 -19.28 32.98
CA LYS A 23 15.45 -20.58 33.26
C LYS A 23 14.43 -21.65 32.88
N PRO A 24 14.62 -22.36 31.77
CA PRO A 24 13.67 -23.37 31.33
C PRO A 24 13.78 -24.63 32.21
N GLU A 25 12.65 -25.12 32.71
CA GLU A 25 12.49 -26.41 33.37
C GLU A 25 12.06 -27.47 32.35
N GLU A 26 11.22 -27.06 31.39
CA GLU A 26 10.72 -27.93 30.34
C GLU A 26 10.68 -27.16 29.02
N LEU A 27 11.24 -27.74 27.96
CA LEU A 27 11.17 -27.24 26.58
C LEU A 27 10.40 -28.25 25.74
N ARG A 28 9.24 -27.82 25.21
CA ARG A 28 8.41 -28.62 24.30
C ARG A 28 8.43 -27.99 22.92
N ILE A 29 8.93 -28.72 21.94
CA ILE A 29 8.88 -28.32 20.53
C ILE A 29 7.47 -28.62 20.03
N LEU A 30 6.72 -27.59 19.63
CA LEU A 30 5.36 -27.73 19.13
C LEU A 30 5.33 -28.04 17.64
N SER A 31 6.28 -27.52 16.89
CA SER A 31 6.45 -27.77 15.46
C SER A 31 7.90 -27.54 15.08
N GLU A 32 8.42 -28.41 14.26
CA GLU A 32 9.74 -28.22 13.65
C GLU A 32 9.64 -27.40 12.38
N SER A 33 10.69 -26.65 12.06
CA SER A 33 10.79 -25.87 10.82
C SER A 33 12.17 -26.03 10.19
N GLU A 34 12.21 -25.94 8.88
CA GLU A 34 13.48 -25.84 8.15
C GLU A 34 14.15 -24.48 8.41
N THR A 35 15.47 -24.46 8.26
CA THR A 35 16.23 -23.23 8.35
C THR A 35 15.80 -22.26 7.24
N PRO A 36 15.41 -21.00 7.57
CA PRO A 36 15.06 -20.02 6.55
C PRO A 36 16.20 -19.77 5.57
N PRO A 37 15.92 -19.49 4.28
CA PRO A 37 16.94 -19.25 3.26
C PRO A 37 17.76 -17.97 3.48
N PHE A 38 17.31 -17.09 4.38
CA PHE A 38 18.02 -15.88 4.82
C PHE A 38 17.54 -15.44 6.20
N PRO A 39 18.37 -14.68 6.94
CA PRO A 39 17.97 -14.11 8.23
C PRO A 39 16.85 -13.09 8.10
N ILE A 40 15.87 -13.13 9.03
CA ILE A 40 14.77 -12.15 9.11
C ILE A 40 15.25 -11.00 10.00
N GLU A 41 16.04 -10.09 9.44
CA GLU A 41 16.65 -8.97 10.14
C GLU A 41 16.56 -7.68 9.32
N GLU A 42 16.69 -6.54 9.97
CA GLU A 42 16.75 -5.24 9.30
C GLU A 42 18.02 -5.14 8.44
N ASN A 43 17.93 -4.37 7.37
CA ASN A 43 19.06 -4.10 6.47
C ASN A 43 19.78 -5.35 5.94
N SER A 44 19.03 -6.43 5.74
CA SER A 44 19.57 -7.67 5.20
C SER A 44 20.29 -7.43 3.87
N LYS A 45 21.50 -8.01 3.73
CA LYS A 45 22.31 -7.99 2.50
C LYS A 45 21.92 -9.09 1.51
N THR A 46 20.85 -9.82 1.78
CA THR A 46 20.33 -10.87 0.91
C THR A 46 19.92 -10.29 -0.45
N LYS A 47 20.35 -10.92 -1.53
CA LYS A 47 20.01 -10.51 -2.90
C LYS A 47 18.50 -10.46 -3.10
N GLU A 48 18.05 -9.50 -3.89
CA GLU A 48 16.63 -9.24 -4.15
C GLU A 48 15.91 -10.46 -4.74
N GLU A 49 16.55 -11.18 -5.66
CA GLU A 49 15.98 -12.40 -6.27
C GLU A 49 15.58 -13.45 -5.22
N VAL A 50 16.42 -13.65 -4.19
CA VAL A 50 16.12 -14.60 -3.11
C VAL A 50 15.00 -14.08 -2.24
N ARG A 51 14.99 -12.79 -1.93
CA ARG A 51 13.93 -12.13 -1.14
C ARG A 51 12.58 -12.18 -1.86
N LEU A 52 12.56 -11.97 -3.17
CA LEU A 52 11.33 -12.06 -3.98
C LEU A 52 10.82 -13.49 -4.10
N LYS A 53 11.72 -14.48 -4.24
CA LYS A 53 11.35 -15.89 -4.25
C LYS A 53 10.65 -16.32 -2.95
N TYR A 54 11.13 -15.82 -1.82
CA TYR A 54 10.59 -16.11 -0.49
C TYR A 54 9.95 -14.86 0.12
N ARG A 55 9.10 -14.19 -0.65
CA ARG A 55 8.54 -12.88 -0.29
C ARG A 55 7.81 -12.87 1.05
N TYR A 56 7.14 -13.96 1.41
CA TYR A 56 6.46 -14.13 2.70
C TYR A 56 7.42 -14.07 3.90
N LEU A 57 8.68 -14.50 3.75
CA LEU A 57 9.71 -14.33 4.77
C LEU A 57 10.29 -12.91 4.77
N ASP A 58 10.51 -12.32 3.59
CA ASP A 58 10.99 -10.96 3.46
C ASP A 58 10.01 -9.95 4.10
N LEU A 59 8.72 -10.19 3.95
CA LEU A 59 7.65 -9.37 4.57
C LEU A 59 7.63 -9.45 6.12
N ARG A 60 8.33 -10.38 6.74
CA ARG A 60 8.50 -10.47 8.20
C ARG A 60 9.61 -9.56 8.73
N ARG A 61 10.43 -9.01 7.86
CA ARG A 61 11.50 -8.08 8.26
C ARG A 61 10.89 -6.79 8.80
N PRO A 62 11.42 -6.25 9.91
CA PRO A 62 10.86 -5.04 10.54
C PRO A 62 10.84 -3.82 9.63
N ASP A 63 11.87 -3.61 8.81
CA ASP A 63 11.97 -2.51 7.83
C ASP A 63 10.88 -2.60 6.75
N ILE A 64 10.60 -3.79 6.23
CA ILE A 64 9.54 -4.00 5.23
C ILE A 64 8.15 -3.89 5.87
N GLN A 65 7.97 -4.43 7.09
CA GLN A 65 6.72 -4.29 7.83
C GLN A 65 6.38 -2.82 8.10
N ARG A 66 7.35 -2.00 8.49
CA ARG A 66 7.15 -0.56 8.72
C ARG A 66 6.59 0.13 7.47
N ASN A 67 7.06 -0.22 6.28
CA ASN A 67 6.56 0.36 5.03
C ASN A 67 5.07 0.03 4.81
N LEU A 68 4.67 -1.24 5.03
CA LEU A 68 3.27 -1.64 4.88
C LEU A 68 2.37 -1.01 5.96
N ILE A 69 2.85 -0.95 7.19
CA ILE A 69 2.14 -0.28 8.30
C ILE A 69 1.97 1.21 8.01
N MET A 70 3.04 1.88 7.53
CA MET A 70 2.97 3.29 7.14
C MET A 70 1.95 3.51 6.04
N ARG A 71 1.99 2.68 4.97
CA ARG A 71 1.02 2.74 3.88
C ARG A 71 -0.43 2.61 4.38
N SER A 72 -0.67 1.66 5.29
CA SER A 72 -1.99 1.46 5.89
C SER A 72 -2.45 2.68 6.69
N LYS A 73 -1.56 3.26 7.51
CA LYS A 73 -1.85 4.47 8.29
C LYS A 73 -2.15 5.66 7.38
N VAL A 74 -1.35 5.88 6.33
CA VAL A 74 -1.58 6.96 5.37
C VAL A 74 -2.95 6.83 4.72
N ALA A 75 -3.31 5.63 4.25
CA ALA A 75 -4.62 5.39 3.63
C ALA A 75 -5.78 5.67 4.61
N MET A 76 -5.65 5.22 5.86
CA MET A 76 -6.67 5.45 6.88
C MET A 76 -6.82 6.94 7.22
N LEU A 77 -5.70 7.65 7.45
CA LEU A 77 -5.71 9.08 7.75
C LEU A 77 -6.27 9.90 6.58
N THR A 78 -5.94 9.53 5.34
CA THR A 78 -6.50 10.18 4.14
C THR A 78 -8.02 10.04 4.13
N ARG A 79 -8.56 8.84 4.35
CA ARG A 79 -10.01 8.62 4.39
C ARG A 79 -10.68 9.43 5.50
N GLU A 80 -10.10 9.42 6.69
CA GLU A 80 -10.64 10.17 7.82
C GLU A 80 -10.65 11.68 7.55
N PHE A 81 -9.53 12.22 7.05
CA PHE A 81 -9.42 13.64 6.72
C PHE A 81 -10.42 14.02 5.63
N MET A 82 -10.44 13.32 4.51
CA MET A 82 -11.28 13.65 3.38
C MET A 82 -12.78 13.49 3.70
N SER A 83 -13.13 12.50 4.52
CA SER A 83 -14.51 12.36 5.01
C SER A 83 -14.94 13.55 5.87
N LYS A 84 -14.07 14.09 6.73
CA LYS A 84 -14.34 15.31 7.51
C LYS A 84 -14.51 16.54 6.62
N GLU A 85 -13.78 16.59 5.50
CA GLU A 85 -13.91 17.67 4.49
C GLU A 85 -15.13 17.47 3.57
N GLY A 86 -15.97 16.46 3.82
CA GLY A 86 -17.21 16.21 3.10
C GLY A 86 -17.03 15.48 1.77
N PHE A 87 -15.88 14.82 1.57
CA PHE A 87 -15.68 13.96 0.41
C PHE A 87 -16.36 12.61 0.61
N LEU A 88 -16.93 12.09 -0.46
CA LEU A 88 -17.53 10.77 -0.51
C LEU A 88 -16.61 9.80 -1.23
N GLU A 89 -16.21 8.71 -0.55
CA GLU A 89 -15.42 7.64 -1.17
C GLU A 89 -16.36 6.74 -1.98
N ILE A 90 -16.14 6.69 -3.30
CA ILE A 90 -16.96 5.90 -4.23
C ILE A 90 -16.04 5.01 -5.05
N GLU A 91 -16.28 3.69 -5.00
CA GLU A 91 -15.56 2.73 -5.85
C GLU A 91 -16.09 2.77 -7.29
N THR A 92 -15.14 2.75 -8.23
CA THR A 92 -15.42 2.73 -9.66
C THR A 92 -15.01 1.40 -10.28
N PRO A 93 -15.64 0.98 -11.41
CA PRO A 93 -15.29 -0.26 -12.08
C PRO A 93 -13.83 -0.33 -12.52
N MET A 94 -13.21 -1.51 -12.36
CA MET A 94 -11.85 -1.80 -12.84
C MET A 94 -11.85 -2.42 -14.24
N LEU A 95 -12.91 -3.12 -14.64
CA LEU A 95 -13.08 -3.62 -16.00
C LEU A 95 -13.85 -2.59 -16.81
N THR A 96 -13.15 -1.84 -17.64
CA THR A 96 -13.72 -0.72 -18.40
C THR A 96 -13.52 -0.93 -19.90
N LYS A 97 -14.00 0.02 -20.69
CA LYS A 97 -13.65 0.14 -22.10
C LYS A 97 -12.34 0.92 -22.23
N SER A 98 -11.50 0.53 -23.19
CA SER A 98 -10.28 1.28 -23.51
C SER A 98 -10.61 2.75 -23.84
N THR A 99 -9.85 3.66 -23.23
CA THR A 99 -9.97 5.11 -23.43
C THR A 99 -8.61 5.70 -23.79
N PRO A 100 -8.56 6.69 -24.69
CA PRO A 100 -7.29 7.31 -25.09
C PRO A 100 -6.80 8.32 -24.04
N GLU A 101 -6.24 7.84 -22.92
CA GLU A 101 -5.77 8.70 -21.81
C GLU A 101 -4.24 8.95 -21.84
N GLY A 102 -3.57 8.70 -22.95
CA GLY A 102 -2.15 9.02 -23.14
C GLY A 102 -1.17 7.87 -22.94
N ALA A 103 -1.42 6.90 -22.09
CA ALA A 103 -0.66 5.65 -21.94
C ALA A 103 -1.33 4.51 -22.73
N ARG A 104 -0.67 3.36 -22.81
CA ARG A 104 -1.30 2.15 -23.31
C ARG A 104 -2.09 1.47 -22.19
N ASP A 105 -3.24 0.90 -22.58
CA ASP A 105 -4.07 0.15 -21.66
C ASP A 105 -3.65 -1.31 -21.60
N TYR A 106 -3.71 -1.91 -20.41
CA TYR A 106 -3.72 -3.37 -20.28
C TYR A 106 -5.08 -3.92 -20.71
N LEU A 107 -5.08 -4.82 -21.68
CA LEU A 107 -6.30 -5.42 -22.21
C LEU A 107 -6.55 -6.79 -21.58
N VAL A 108 -7.80 -7.02 -21.18
CA VAL A 108 -8.27 -8.28 -20.62
C VAL A 108 -9.25 -8.92 -21.61
N PRO A 109 -8.92 -10.05 -22.24
CA PRO A 109 -9.81 -10.68 -23.22
C PRO A 109 -11.09 -11.20 -22.56
N SER A 110 -12.24 -10.97 -23.21
CA SER A 110 -13.53 -11.50 -22.76
C SER A 110 -13.71 -12.95 -23.21
N ARG A 111 -13.98 -13.84 -22.27
CA ARG A 111 -14.36 -15.23 -22.59
C ARG A 111 -15.77 -15.35 -23.13
N VAL A 112 -16.65 -14.45 -22.71
CA VAL A 112 -18.08 -14.47 -23.08
C VAL A 112 -18.30 -13.89 -24.48
N HIS A 113 -17.50 -12.89 -24.85
CA HIS A 113 -17.58 -12.21 -26.15
C HIS A 113 -16.26 -12.37 -26.89
N PRO A 114 -16.07 -13.42 -27.70
CA PRO A 114 -14.85 -13.63 -28.49
C PRO A 114 -14.52 -12.42 -29.38
N GLY A 115 -13.24 -12.00 -29.33
CA GLY A 115 -12.77 -10.82 -30.08
C GLY A 115 -13.01 -9.47 -29.35
N SER A 116 -13.66 -9.49 -28.18
CA SER A 116 -13.86 -8.29 -27.35
C SER A 116 -12.92 -8.31 -26.15
N PHE A 117 -12.56 -7.10 -25.68
CA PHE A 117 -11.63 -6.89 -24.58
C PHE A 117 -12.18 -5.88 -23.59
N TYR A 118 -11.90 -6.08 -22.32
CA TYR A 118 -11.92 -5.04 -21.31
C TYR A 118 -10.55 -4.37 -21.25
N ALA A 119 -10.51 -3.15 -20.74
CA ALA A 119 -9.28 -2.47 -20.40
C ALA A 119 -9.21 -2.23 -18.88
N LEU A 120 -7.99 -2.28 -18.31
CA LEU A 120 -7.75 -1.84 -16.95
C LEU A 120 -7.54 -0.31 -16.94
N PRO A 121 -8.13 0.44 -16.00
CA PRO A 121 -8.13 1.89 -16.04
C PRO A 121 -6.76 2.47 -15.75
N GLN A 122 -6.35 3.47 -16.53
CA GLN A 122 -5.17 4.30 -16.23
C GLN A 122 -5.43 5.27 -15.09
N SER A 123 -6.68 5.69 -14.96
CA SER A 123 -7.26 6.47 -13.87
C SER A 123 -8.79 6.31 -13.91
N PRO A 124 -9.54 6.65 -12.85
CA PRO A 124 -11.01 6.64 -12.87
C PRO A 124 -11.62 7.87 -13.57
N GLN A 125 -10.92 8.52 -14.50
CA GLN A 125 -11.24 9.83 -15.07
C GLN A 125 -12.67 9.91 -15.62
N LEU A 126 -13.11 8.94 -16.40
CA LEU A 126 -14.45 8.93 -16.96
C LEU A 126 -15.52 8.84 -15.85
N PHE A 127 -15.31 7.98 -14.88
CA PHE A 127 -16.29 7.74 -13.82
C PHE A 127 -16.38 8.92 -12.86
N LYS A 128 -15.28 9.53 -12.46
CA LYS A 128 -15.33 10.70 -11.58
C LYS A 128 -16.00 11.90 -12.24
N GLN A 129 -15.82 12.11 -13.55
CA GLN A 129 -16.56 13.11 -14.30
C GLN A 129 -18.07 12.81 -14.32
N LEU A 130 -18.47 11.55 -14.54
CA LEU A 130 -19.87 11.14 -14.46
C LEU A 130 -20.45 11.37 -13.07
N LEU A 131 -19.67 11.14 -12.02
CA LEU A 131 -20.11 11.41 -10.64
C LEU A 131 -20.35 12.90 -10.41
N MET A 132 -19.47 13.78 -10.91
CA MET A 132 -19.70 15.24 -10.86
C MET A 132 -21.00 15.62 -11.58
N CYS A 133 -21.23 15.10 -12.78
CA CYS A 133 -22.49 15.32 -13.51
C CYS A 133 -23.73 14.76 -12.79
N SER A 134 -23.53 13.76 -11.93
CA SER A 134 -24.59 13.13 -11.14
C SER A 134 -24.84 13.80 -9.77
N GLY A 135 -24.16 14.91 -9.50
CA GLY A 135 -24.35 15.70 -8.27
C GLY A 135 -23.54 15.25 -7.06
N TYR A 136 -22.48 14.45 -7.29
CA TYR A 136 -21.52 14.12 -6.23
C TYR A 136 -20.39 15.15 -6.22
N ASP A 137 -20.56 16.27 -5.58
CA ASP A 137 -19.71 17.45 -5.68
C ASP A 137 -18.29 17.25 -5.13
N ARG A 138 -18.06 16.24 -4.30
CA ARG A 138 -16.76 15.92 -3.70
C ARG A 138 -16.55 14.43 -3.67
N TYR A 139 -15.76 13.96 -4.61
CA TYR A 139 -15.41 12.54 -4.76
C TYR A 139 -13.98 12.28 -4.34
N ILE A 140 -13.74 11.14 -3.71
CA ILE A 140 -12.41 10.58 -3.47
C ILE A 140 -12.44 9.06 -3.69
N GLN A 141 -11.29 8.52 -4.11
CA GLN A 141 -11.04 7.07 -4.10
C GLN A 141 -9.55 6.80 -3.92
N ILE A 142 -9.21 5.82 -3.09
CA ILE A 142 -7.86 5.23 -3.09
C ILE A 142 -7.88 4.06 -4.05
N VAL A 143 -7.45 4.28 -5.29
CA VAL A 143 -7.72 3.43 -6.44
C VAL A 143 -6.45 2.86 -7.05
N LYS A 144 -6.54 1.61 -7.55
CA LYS A 144 -5.52 0.99 -8.40
C LYS A 144 -5.61 1.55 -9.81
N CYS A 145 -4.44 1.90 -10.36
CA CYS A 145 -4.27 2.40 -11.71
C CYS A 145 -3.23 1.55 -12.44
N PHE A 146 -3.39 1.44 -13.76
CA PHE A 146 -2.59 0.57 -14.60
C PHE A 146 -2.11 1.32 -15.84
N ARG A 147 -0.84 1.20 -16.18
CA ARG A 147 -0.26 1.80 -17.39
C ARG A 147 0.74 0.85 -18.00
N ASP A 148 0.53 0.48 -19.26
CA ASP A 148 1.45 -0.34 -20.03
C ASP A 148 2.48 0.56 -20.72
N GLU A 149 3.44 1.02 -19.93
CA GLU A 149 4.52 1.91 -20.36
C GLU A 149 5.88 1.33 -19.99
N ASP A 150 6.93 1.84 -20.61
CA ASP A 150 8.29 1.50 -20.27
C ASP A 150 8.59 1.84 -18.79
N LEU A 151 9.08 0.84 -18.07
CA LEU A 151 9.42 0.98 -16.65
C LEU A 151 10.63 1.93 -16.50
N ARG A 152 10.45 2.96 -15.70
CA ARG A 152 11.54 3.79 -15.19
C ARG A 152 11.75 3.47 -13.70
N ALA A 153 12.85 3.94 -13.13
CA ALA A 153 13.22 3.62 -11.75
C ALA A 153 12.12 3.93 -10.70
N ASP A 154 11.27 4.90 -10.97
CA ASP A 154 10.19 5.39 -10.10
C ASP A 154 8.77 4.99 -10.57
N ARG A 155 8.65 4.24 -11.68
CA ARG A 155 7.35 3.88 -12.27
C ARG A 155 7.08 2.39 -12.17
N GLN A 156 5.83 2.07 -11.82
CA GLN A 156 5.31 0.71 -11.77
C GLN A 156 4.12 0.59 -12.74
N PRO A 157 3.94 -0.57 -13.41
CA PRO A 157 2.81 -0.78 -14.31
C PRO A 157 1.46 -0.79 -13.56
N GLU A 158 1.49 -1.14 -12.29
CA GLU A 158 0.36 -1.06 -11.36
C GLU A 158 0.75 -0.17 -10.16
N PHE A 159 -0.04 0.84 -9.89
CA PHE A 159 0.19 1.76 -8.77
C PHE A 159 -1.13 2.18 -8.12
N THR A 160 -1.06 2.82 -6.97
CA THR A 160 -2.23 3.31 -6.26
C THR A 160 -2.21 4.83 -6.25
N GLN A 161 -3.35 5.44 -6.60
CA GLN A 161 -3.58 6.88 -6.49
C GLN A 161 -4.54 7.19 -5.35
N ILE A 162 -4.33 8.33 -4.71
CA ILE A 162 -5.38 9.05 -4.00
C ILE A 162 -5.98 9.96 -5.05
N ASP A 163 -7.11 9.54 -5.62
CA ASP A 163 -7.79 10.25 -6.69
C ASP A 163 -8.97 11.03 -6.13
N MET A 164 -9.12 12.27 -6.55
CA MET A 164 -10.21 13.13 -6.08
C MET A 164 -10.72 14.03 -7.21
N GLU A 165 -11.99 14.41 -7.11
CA GLU A 165 -12.63 15.34 -8.02
C GLU A 165 -13.59 16.23 -7.24
N LEU A 166 -13.62 17.51 -7.60
CA LEU A 166 -14.51 18.50 -6.98
C LEU A 166 -15.26 19.26 -8.07
N ALA A 167 -16.54 19.55 -7.79
CA ALA A 167 -17.33 20.49 -8.56
C ALA A 167 -17.35 21.88 -7.89
N PHE A 168 -17.69 22.92 -8.62
CA PHE A 168 -17.90 24.30 -8.13
C PHE A 168 -16.67 24.89 -7.42
N VAL A 169 -15.48 24.59 -7.93
CA VAL A 169 -14.22 25.16 -7.43
C VAL A 169 -13.58 26.05 -8.49
N ASP A 170 -12.87 27.08 -8.05
CA ASP A 170 -12.07 27.94 -8.91
C ASP A 170 -10.61 27.50 -8.97
N VAL A 171 -9.82 28.16 -9.82
CA VAL A 171 -8.40 27.81 -10.02
C VAL A 171 -7.58 28.00 -8.75
N ASP A 172 -7.87 29.06 -7.97
CA ASP A 172 -7.13 29.35 -6.75
C ASP A 172 -7.33 28.26 -5.70
N LEU A 173 -8.56 27.79 -5.53
CA LEU A 173 -8.85 26.68 -4.62
C LEU A 173 -8.13 25.39 -5.05
N SER A 174 -8.12 25.09 -6.35
CA SER A 174 -7.47 23.92 -6.90
C SER A 174 -5.95 23.96 -6.67
N LEU A 175 -5.30 25.09 -6.89
CA LEU A 175 -3.85 25.22 -6.78
C LEU A 175 -3.37 25.32 -5.31
N ILE A 176 -4.08 26.03 -4.44
CA ILE A 176 -3.65 26.27 -3.05
C ILE A 176 -3.87 25.04 -2.18
N HIS A 177 -5.02 24.37 -2.29
CA HIS A 177 -5.36 23.25 -1.43
C HIS A 177 -4.70 21.92 -1.82
N ILE A 178 -4.34 21.74 -3.09
CA ILE A 178 -3.70 20.51 -3.58
C ILE A 178 -2.18 20.63 -3.59
N SER A 179 -1.63 21.79 -3.92
CA SER A 179 -0.19 21.96 -4.12
C SER A 179 0.59 22.44 -2.88
N GLU A 180 -0.05 23.12 -1.94
CA GLU A 180 0.62 23.71 -0.77
C GLU A 180 -0.15 23.54 0.56
N PRO A 181 -0.47 22.30 0.98
CA PRO A 181 -1.21 22.09 2.24
C PRO A 181 -0.42 22.45 3.51
N THR A 182 0.89 22.72 3.40
CA THR A 182 1.80 22.86 4.55
C THR A 182 2.15 24.30 4.92
N ARG A 183 1.67 25.32 4.21
CA ARG A 183 2.04 26.74 4.46
C ARG A 183 1.05 27.55 5.30
N ARG A 184 0.09 26.92 5.98
CA ARG A 184 -0.79 27.61 6.96
C ARG A 184 -0.76 26.92 8.30
N SER A 185 0.29 27.16 9.06
CA SER A 185 0.29 27.13 10.53
C SER A 185 0.69 28.51 11.03
#